data_eaeb5f5855afc8a8726b6eff22d0e4b2
#
_entry.id   eaeb5f5855afc8a8726b6eff22d0e4b2
#
_cell.length_a   1.000
_cell.length_b   1.000
_cell.length_c   1.000
_cell.angle_alpha   90.00
_cell.angle_beta   90.00
_cell.angle_gamma   90.00
#
_symmetry.space_group_name_H-M   'P 1'
#
loop_
_entity.id
_entity.type
_entity.pdbx_description
1 polymer ?
#
loop_
_entity_poly.entity_id
_entity_poly.type
_entity_poly.pdbx_seq_one_letter_code
_entity_poly.pdbx_strand_id
1 'polypeptide(L)'
;TGVTLFNPQKVAVDQTGRLYCIAQNVYEGIMEFHTSGSFNRFLGKNEVVANPLKKFWTKIFSETQIASLNLDLPPEFTNIAMDENGFLYATSHPDADATTNANMVKMINTSGKDIMKRNGYVTPDGDAVYLTTSTEEGVIIGMSNLVGITVSKNGNFTIVDELRGRLFTYDNEGNII
;
A
#
# COMPACT_ATOMS: atom_id res chain seq x y z
N THR A 1 9.87 7.91 -27.14
CA THR A 1 8.83 7.09 -26.52
C THR A 1 9.51 5.98 -25.73
N GLY A 2 9.76 6.24 -24.42
CA GLY A 2 10.31 5.23 -23.53
C GLY A 2 9.25 4.14 -23.31
N VAL A 3 9.58 2.90 -23.66
CA VAL A 3 8.77 1.74 -23.24
C VAL A 3 9.05 1.54 -21.77
N THR A 4 8.09 1.84 -20.90
CA THR A 4 8.16 1.45 -19.50
C THR A 4 8.06 -0.07 -19.45
N LEU A 5 9.13 -0.74 -19.03
CA LEU A 5 9.13 -2.20 -18.87
C LEU A 5 8.17 -2.55 -17.72
N PHE A 6 7.22 -3.42 -18.01
CA PHE A 6 6.37 -4.02 -16.99
C PHE A 6 7.24 -4.88 -16.06
N ASN A 7 7.28 -4.52 -14.76
CA ASN A 7 8.11 -5.20 -13.76
C ASN A 7 7.23 -5.70 -12.61
N PRO A 8 6.63 -6.91 -12.74
CA PRO A 8 5.79 -7.49 -11.71
C PRO A 8 6.62 -7.83 -10.46
N GLN A 9 6.08 -7.50 -9.28
CA GLN A 9 6.75 -7.68 -8.00
C GLN A 9 6.14 -8.82 -7.18
N LYS A 10 4.82 -8.87 -7.09
CA LYS A 10 4.09 -9.87 -6.30
C LYS A 10 2.83 -10.31 -7.03
N VAL A 11 2.47 -11.58 -6.81
CA VAL A 11 1.27 -12.20 -7.37
C VAL A 11 0.52 -12.93 -6.25
N ALA A 12 -0.80 -12.81 -6.27
CA ALA A 12 -1.72 -13.63 -5.49
C ALA A 12 -2.76 -14.26 -6.44
N VAL A 13 -3.34 -15.37 -6.04
CA VAL A 13 -4.35 -16.10 -6.83
C VAL A 13 -5.54 -16.39 -5.93
N ASP A 14 -6.76 -16.12 -6.40
CA ASP A 14 -7.96 -16.50 -5.67
C ASP A 14 -8.40 -17.94 -5.99
N GLN A 15 -9.41 -18.42 -5.27
CA GLN A 15 -9.93 -19.78 -5.44
C GLN A 15 -10.55 -20.03 -6.81
N THR A 16 -10.89 -18.99 -7.56
CA THR A 16 -11.43 -19.10 -8.93
C THR A 16 -10.35 -19.10 -9.99
N GLY A 17 -9.08 -18.91 -9.61
CA GLY A 17 -7.93 -18.86 -10.50
C GLY A 17 -7.69 -17.48 -11.12
N ARG A 18 -8.33 -16.41 -10.63
CA ARG A 18 -7.99 -15.04 -11.04
C ARG A 18 -6.67 -14.63 -10.42
N LEU A 19 -5.85 -13.90 -11.18
CA LEU A 19 -4.55 -13.43 -10.77
C LEU A 19 -4.64 -11.97 -10.32
N TYR A 20 -3.94 -11.65 -9.25
CA TYR A 20 -3.75 -10.30 -8.73
C TYR A 20 -2.27 -10.00 -8.71
N CYS A 21 -1.87 -8.87 -9.29
CA CYS A 21 -0.46 -8.53 -9.44
C CYS A 21 -0.20 -7.07 -9.06
N ILE A 22 0.87 -6.83 -8.34
CA ILE A 22 1.47 -5.51 -8.19
C ILE A 22 2.75 -5.44 -9.01
N ALA A 23 3.02 -4.28 -9.59
CA ALA A 23 4.21 -4.07 -10.38
C ALA A 23 4.81 -2.69 -10.07
N GLN A 24 6.10 -2.57 -10.26
CA GLN A 24 6.83 -1.33 -10.09
C GLN A 24 6.34 -0.27 -11.09
N ASN A 25 6.24 0.97 -10.66
CA ASN A 25 5.75 2.11 -11.44
C ASN A 25 4.28 1.97 -11.91
N VAL A 26 3.48 1.15 -11.24
CA VAL A 26 2.04 1.02 -11.45
C VAL A 26 1.31 1.62 -10.25
N TYR A 27 0.81 2.83 -10.44
CA TYR A 27 0.18 3.66 -9.39
C TYR A 27 -1.35 3.58 -9.40
N GLU A 28 -1.92 2.97 -10.43
CA GLU A 28 -3.37 2.84 -10.60
C GLU A 28 -4.00 1.87 -9.61
N GLY A 29 -3.21 0.97 -9.03
CA GLY A 29 -3.65 -0.01 -8.07
C GLY A 29 -3.16 -1.42 -8.35
N ILE A 30 -3.78 -2.39 -7.71
CA ILE A 30 -3.49 -3.82 -7.89
C ILE A 30 -4.21 -4.30 -9.15
N MET A 31 -3.46 -4.87 -10.09
CA MET A 31 -3.98 -5.40 -11.33
C MET A 31 -4.71 -6.73 -11.09
N GLU A 32 -5.94 -6.84 -11.55
CA GLU A 32 -6.71 -8.09 -11.60
C GLU A 32 -6.74 -8.63 -13.03
N PHE A 33 -6.45 -9.91 -13.18
CA PHE A 33 -6.53 -10.63 -14.46
C PHE A 33 -7.52 -11.77 -14.38
N HIS A 34 -8.21 -12.02 -15.47
CA HIS A 34 -9.05 -13.22 -15.64
C HIS A 34 -8.19 -14.49 -15.68
N THR A 35 -8.82 -15.63 -15.48
CA THR A 35 -8.18 -16.95 -15.64
C THR A 35 -7.60 -17.19 -17.05
N SER A 36 -8.08 -16.45 -18.04
CA SER A 36 -7.53 -16.44 -19.41
C SER A 36 -6.22 -15.65 -19.54
N GLY A 37 -5.80 -14.94 -18.48
CA GLY A 37 -4.65 -14.03 -18.50
C GLY A 37 -4.96 -12.63 -19.03
N SER A 38 -6.18 -12.34 -19.45
CA SER A 38 -6.56 -10.98 -19.88
C SER A 38 -6.74 -10.04 -18.70
N PHE A 39 -6.27 -8.81 -18.86
CA PHE A 39 -6.47 -7.76 -17.85
C PHE A 39 -7.96 -7.47 -17.64
N ASN A 40 -8.38 -7.36 -16.37
CA ASN A 40 -9.75 -7.03 -16.02
C ASN A 40 -9.85 -5.56 -15.54
N ARG A 41 -9.20 -5.23 -14.44
CA ARG A 41 -9.30 -3.90 -13.80
C ARG A 41 -8.19 -3.66 -12.79
N PHE A 42 -8.13 -2.44 -12.26
CA PHE A 42 -7.36 -2.11 -11.07
C PHE A 42 -8.24 -2.12 -9.82
N LEU A 43 -7.67 -2.60 -8.71
CA LEU A 43 -8.30 -2.67 -7.39
C LEU A 43 -7.51 -1.85 -6.36
N GLY A 44 -8.20 -1.42 -5.31
CA GLY A 44 -7.57 -0.81 -4.13
C GLY A 44 -6.82 0.49 -4.42
N LYS A 45 -7.24 1.23 -5.47
CA LYS A 45 -6.62 2.49 -5.84
C LYS A 45 -6.29 3.33 -4.60
N ASN A 46 -5.03 3.69 -4.45
CA ASN A 46 -4.61 4.66 -3.46
C ASN A 46 -5.14 6.04 -3.88
N GLU A 47 -6.03 6.60 -3.07
CA GLU A 47 -6.49 7.97 -3.33
C GLU A 47 -5.34 8.92 -2.98
N VAL A 48 -4.87 9.65 -3.98
CA VAL A 48 -4.08 10.84 -3.71
C VAL A 48 -5.02 11.82 -3.02
N VAL A 49 -4.72 12.22 -1.81
CA VAL A 49 -5.36 13.38 -1.21
C VAL A 49 -4.96 14.58 -2.06
N ALA A 50 -5.75 14.83 -3.10
CA ALA A 50 -5.47 15.90 -4.05
C ALA A 50 -5.54 17.23 -3.28
N ASN A 51 -4.37 17.79 -3.00
CA ASN A 51 -4.31 19.17 -2.54
C ASN A 51 -5.06 20.05 -3.57
N PRO A 52 -6.15 20.74 -3.20
CA PRO A 52 -6.92 21.56 -4.12
C PRO A 52 -6.07 22.60 -4.86
N LEU A 53 -4.99 23.04 -4.23
CA LEU A 53 -3.99 23.95 -4.82
C LEU A 53 -3.22 23.27 -5.96
N LYS A 54 -2.91 21.97 -5.90
CA LYS A 54 -2.24 21.25 -6.99
C LYS A 54 -3.12 21.16 -8.24
N LYS A 55 -4.41 20.86 -8.11
CA LYS A 55 -5.35 20.87 -9.23
C LYS A 55 -5.45 22.25 -9.91
N PHE A 56 -5.26 23.32 -9.16
CA PHE A 56 -5.21 24.67 -9.69
C PHE A 56 -3.92 24.92 -10.51
N TRP A 57 -2.77 24.48 -9.98
CA TRP A 57 -1.48 24.69 -10.62
C TRP A 57 -1.30 23.85 -11.89
N THR A 58 -1.84 22.63 -11.97
CA THR A 58 -1.81 21.80 -13.19
C THR A 58 -2.58 22.42 -14.36
N LYS A 59 -3.46 23.40 -14.10
CA LYS A 59 -4.14 24.16 -15.17
C LYS A 59 -3.35 25.37 -15.68
N ILE A 60 -2.31 25.78 -14.96
CA ILE A 60 -1.54 27.00 -15.26
C ILE A 60 -0.17 26.71 -15.81
N PHE A 61 0.43 25.57 -15.47
CA PHE A 61 1.79 25.19 -15.89
C PHE A 61 1.78 24.31 -17.14
N SER A 62 2.82 24.50 -17.99
CA SER A 62 3.08 23.63 -19.15
C SER A 62 3.51 22.23 -18.72
N GLU A 63 3.39 21.23 -19.62
CA GLU A 63 3.76 19.84 -19.35
C GLU A 63 5.22 19.68 -18.87
N THR A 64 6.14 20.51 -19.35
CA THR A 64 7.55 20.53 -18.92
C THR A 64 7.73 21.07 -17.50
N GLN A 65 6.89 22.02 -17.10
CA GLN A 65 6.89 22.55 -15.73
C GLN A 65 6.20 21.59 -14.75
N ILE A 66 5.17 20.88 -15.20
CA ILE A 66 4.48 19.83 -14.43
C ILE A 66 5.43 18.66 -14.18
N ALA A 67 6.29 18.29 -15.13
CA ALA A 67 7.31 17.25 -14.95
C ALA A 67 8.41 17.61 -13.95
N SER A 68 8.64 18.89 -13.69
CA SER A 68 9.58 19.37 -12.65
C SER A 68 8.93 19.57 -11.27
N LEU A 69 7.59 19.60 -11.22
CA LEU A 69 6.86 19.52 -9.96
C LEU A 69 6.86 18.04 -9.56
N ASN A 70 7.34 17.74 -8.35
CA ASN A 70 7.14 16.42 -7.74
C ASN A 70 5.61 16.22 -7.64
N LEU A 71 5.04 15.59 -8.67
CA LEU A 71 3.65 15.16 -8.62
C LEU A 71 3.59 14.12 -7.50
N ASP A 72 2.72 14.33 -6.53
CA ASP A 72 2.43 13.32 -5.51
C ASP A 72 1.78 12.15 -6.23
N LEU A 73 2.63 11.20 -6.60
CA LEU A 73 2.16 9.91 -7.08
C LEU A 73 1.57 9.16 -5.88
N PRO A 74 0.46 8.43 -6.06
CA PRO A 74 -0.02 7.54 -5.02
C PRO A 74 1.10 6.59 -4.57
N PRO A 75 1.16 6.21 -3.29
CA PRO A 75 2.15 5.25 -2.84
C PRO A 75 1.96 3.91 -3.56
N GLU A 76 3.08 3.31 -3.98
CA GLU A 76 3.08 1.99 -4.60
C GLU A 76 2.74 0.90 -3.56
N PHE A 77 2.05 -0.13 -4.01
CA PHE A 77 1.88 -1.35 -3.22
C PHE A 77 3.19 -2.12 -3.12
N THR A 78 3.52 -2.60 -1.93
CA THR A 78 4.76 -3.33 -1.63
C THR A 78 4.56 -4.83 -1.56
N ASN A 79 3.40 -5.28 -1.08
CA ASN A 79 3.07 -6.70 -1.00
C ASN A 79 1.56 -6.94 -1.03
N ILE A 80 1.16 -8.16 -1.39
CA ILE A 80 -0.24 -8.62 -1.40
C ILE A 80 -0.34 -10.05 -0.89
N ALA A 81 -1.45 -10.36 -0.22
CA ALA A 81 -1.84 -11.70 0.19
C ALA A 81 -3.36 -11.86 0.03
N MET A 82 -3.82 -13.08 -0.22
CA MET A 82 -5.25 -13.41 -0.37
C MET A 82 -5.68 -14.36 0.73
N ASP A 83 -6.85 -14.11 1.34
CA ASP A 83 -7.46 -15.05 2.26
C ASP A 83 -8.39 -16.06 1.55
N GLU A 84 -8.88 -17.04 2.31
CA GLU A 84 -9.80 -18.07 1.80
C GLU A 84 -11.19 -17.53 1.41
N ASN A 85 -11.55 -16.32 1.87
CA ASN A 85 -12.83 -15.67 1.56
C ASN A 85 -12.74 -14.76 0.33
N GLY A 86 -11.55 -14.64 -0.27
CA GLY A 86 -11.30 -13.79 -1.43
C GLY A 86 -11.07 -12.32 -1.09
N PHE A 87 -10.76 -11.99 0.17
CA PHE A 87 -10.28 -10.66 0.52
C PHE A 87 -8.78 -10.53 0.21
N LEU A 88 -8.42 -9.45 -0.46
CA LEU A 88 -7.06 -9.14 -0.83
C LEU A 88 -6.46 -8.17 0.21
N TYR A 89 -5.47 -8.64 0.94
CA TYR A 89 -4.69 -7.82 1.87
C TYR A 89 -3.49 -7.24 1.14
N ALA A 90 -3.20 -5.96 1.36
CA ALA A 90 -2.10 -5.27 0.69
C ALA A 90 -1.39 -4.31 1.62
N THR A 91 -0.08 -4.22 1.46
CA THR A 91 0.75 -3.17 2.05
C THR A 91 1.20 -2.19 0.98
N SER A 92 1.44 -0.94 1.37
CA SER A 92 1.99 0.11 0.50
C SER A 92 3.09 0.88 1.19
N HIS A 93 3.88 1.62 0.41
CA HIS A 93 4.75 2.65 0.96
C HIS A 93 3.91 3.73 1.67
N PRO A 94 4.51 4.47 2.63
CA PRO A 94 3.85 5.63 3.20
C PRO A 94 3.58 6.67 2.13
N ASP A 95 2.53 7.44 2.30
CA ASP A 95 2.30 8.64 1.49
C ASP A 95 3.42 9.66 1.79
N ALA A 96 3.96 10.31 0.77
CA ALA A 96 5.08 11.24 0.92
C ALA A 96 4.80 12.39 1.90
N ASP A 97 3.54 12.81 1.99
CA ASP A 97 3.08 13.85 2.91
C ASP A 97 2.42 13.27 4.18
N ALA A 98 2.44 11.93 4.35
CA ALA A 98 1.74 11.31 5.46
C ALA A 98 2.48 11.56 6.77
N THR A 99 1.74 12.04 7.74
CA THR A 99 2.19 12.13 9.13
C THR A 99 1.82 10.88 9.94
N THR A 100 1.14 9.90 9.32
CA THR A 100 0.71 8.66 9.95
C THR A 100 0.85 7.47 8.99
N ASN A 101 0.99 6.26 9.51
CA ASN A 101 0.98 5.00 8.75
C ASN A 101 -0.46 4.49 8.46
N ALA A 102 -1.48 5.30 8.68
CA ALA A 102 -2.87 4.86 8.76
C ALA A 102 -3.41 4.14 7.50
N ASN A 103 -2.86 4.45 6.33
CA ASN A 103 -3.36 3.91 5.06
C ASN A 103 -2.40 2.90 4.40
N MET A 104 -1.33 2.52 5.10
CA MET A 104 -0.32 1.62 4.53
C MET A 104 -0.78 0.17 4.42
N VAL A 105 -1.85 -0.23 5.12
CA VAL A 105 -2.43 -1.57 5.02
C VAL A 105 -3.87 -1.46 4.56
N LYS A 106 -4.26 -2.30 3.60
CA LYS A 106 -5.62 -2.37 3.06
C LYS A 106 -6.13 -3.79 3.09
N MET A 107 -7.44 -3.93 3.32
CA MET A 107 -8.21 -5.15 3.12
C MET A 107 -9.25 -4.87 2.05
N ILE A 108 -9.04 -5.39 0.86
CA ILE A 108 -9.82 -5.05 -0.33
C ILE A 108 -10.80 -6.18 -0.61
N ASN A 109 -12.09 -5.85 -0.68
CA ASN A 109 -13.13 -6.80 -1.01
C ASN A 109 -13.20 -7.06 -2.54
N THR A 110 -14.03 -8.01 -2.94
CA THR A 110 -14.24 -8.39 -4.35
C THR A 110 -14.75 -7.26 -5.24
N SER A 111 -15.34 -6.20 -4.67
CA SER A 111 -15.74 -5.00 -5.41
C SER A 111 -14.60 -3.99 -5.59
N GLY A 112 -13.44 -4.24 -5.00
CA GLY A 112 -12.26 -3.36 -5.05
C GLY A 112 -12.22 -2.28 -3.97
N LYS A 113 -13.13 -2.34 -2.98
CA LYS A 113 -13.21 -1.37 -1.90
C LYS A 113 -12.36 -1.80 -0.72
N ASP A 114 -11.59 -0.86 -0.16
CA ASP A 114 -10.90 -1.05 1.12
C ASP A 114 -11.93 -1.07 2.27
N ILE A 115 -11.91 -2.15 3.04
CA ILE A 115 -12.78 -2.38 4.20
C ILE A 115 -11.99 -2.61 5.48
N MET A 116 -10.69 -2.29 5.48
CA MET A 116 -9.82 -2.48 6.65
C MET A 116 -10.32 -1.70 7.84
N LYS A 117 -10.50 -2.39 8.96
CA LYS A 117 -10.65 -1.76 10.26
C LYS A 117 -9.27 -1.37 10.80
N ARG A 118 -9.14 -0.14 11.27
CA ARG A 118 -7.85 0.42 11.70
C ARG A 118 -7.89 0.75 13.19
N ASN A 119 -7.85 -0.30 14.01
CA ASN A 119 -7.86 -0.18 15.46
C ASN A 119 -6.44 -0.11 16.03
N GLY A 120 -5.64 0.87 15.55
CA GLY A 120 -4.29 1.13 16.07
C GLY A 120 -3.20 0.17 15.60
N TYR A 121 -3.40 -0.59 14.52
CA TYR A 121 -2.39 -1.52 14.00
C TYR A 121 -1.07 -0.85 13.59
N VAL A 122 -1.10 0.46 13.28
CA VAL A 122 0.09 1.21 12.88
C VAL A 122 0.92 1.69 14.06
N THR A 123 0.37 1.63 15.26
CA THR A 123 0.98 2.07 16.51
C THR A 123 0.85 1.01 17.59
N PRO A 124 1.52 -0.15 17.45
CA PRO A 124 1.55 -1.12 18.52
C PRO A 124 2.14 -0.48 19.79
N ASP A 125 1.62 -0.85 20.93
CA ASP A 125 2.11 -0.36 22.21
C ASP A 125 3.63 -0.53 22.34
N GLY A 126 4.32 0.54 22.73
CA GLY A 126 5.77 0.56 22.92
C GLY A 126 6.60 0.79 21.66
N ASP A 127 6.01 0.89 20.48
CA ASP A 127 6.73 1.27 19.27
C ASP A 127 6.45 2.73 18.89
N ALA A 128 7.49 3.54 18.87
CA ALA A 128 7.38 4.92 18.40
C ALA A 128 7.05 4.96 16.91
N VAL A 129 5.91 5.53 16.58
CA VAL A 129 5.44 5.69 15.19
C VAL A 129 6.25 6.72 14.46
N TYR A 130 6.68 7.73 15.20
CA TYR A 130 7.53 8.82 14.74
C TYR A 130 8.77 8.85 15.54
N LEU A 131 9.83 8.76 14.83
CA LEU A 131 11.11 9.15 15.32
C LEU A 131 11.34 10.54 14.74
N THR A 132 11.01 11.55 15.53
CA THR A 132 11.45 12.90 15.24
C THR A 132 12.97 12.91 15.09
N THR A 133 13.48 13.73 14.22
CA THR A 133 14.91 13.96 13.98
C THR A 133 15.65 14.27 15.28
N SER A 134 15.90 13.28 16.12
CA SER A 134 16.85 13.33 17.18
C SER A 134 18.16 12.77 16.63
N THR A 135 19.21 13.53 16.74
CA THR A 135 20.58 13.14 16.37
C THR A 135 21.22 12.24 17.42
N GLU A 136 20.45 11.70 18.35
CA GLU A 136 20.94 10.78 19.35
C GLU A 136 21.07 9.36 18.80
N GLU A 137 22.17 8.70 19.10
CA GLU A 137 22.47 7.35 18.65
C GLU A 137 21.36 6.38 19.07
N GLY A 138 20.89 5.57 18.10
CA GLY A 138 19.92 4.50 18.32
C GLY A 138 18.47 4.84 17.98
N VAL A 139 18.18 6.03 17.52
CA VAL A 139 16.84 6.41 17.08
C VAL A 139 16.69 6.11 15.59
N ILE A 140 15.74 5.26 15.23
CA ILE A 140 15.35 5.02 13.83
C ILE A 140 14.48 6.20 13.38
N ILE A 141 14.94 6.94 12.41
CA ILE A 141 14.22 8.07 11.85
C ILE A 141 13.46 7.62 10.61
N GLY A 142 12.18 7.84 10.60
CA GLY A 142 11.33 7.57 9.44
C GLY A 142 10.05 6.82 9.75
N MET A 143 9.21 6.75 8.73
CA MET A 143 7.96 6.00 8.77
C MET A 143 8.25 4.51 8.59
N SER A 144 7.30 3.66 8.99
CA SER A 144 7.34 2.23 8.70
C SER A 144 7.62 1.95 7.22
N ASN A 145 8.39 0.90 6.96
CA ASN A 145 8.57 0.35 5.62
C ASN A 145 7.96 -1.05 5.58
N LEU A 146 6.70 -1.14 5.18
CA LEU A 146 5.96 -2.39 5.13
C LEU A 146 6.27 -3.14 3.83
N VAL A 147 7.02 -4.23 3.94
CA VAL A 147 7.52 -5.01 2.79
C VAL A 147 6.87 -6.37 2.65
N GLY A 148 6.10 -6.81 3.64
CA GLY A 148 5.46 -8.11 3.64
C GLY A 148 4.11 -8.12 4.31
N ILE A 149 3.21 -8.95 3.80
CA ILE A 149 1.93 -9.27 4.42
C ILE A 149 1.58 -10.72 4.16
N THR A 150 1.02 -11.37 5.16
CA THR A 150 0.42 -12.70 5.04
C THR A 150 -0.87 -12.74 5.84
N VAL A 151 -1.78 -13.62 5.46
CA VAL A 151 -3.05 -13.81 6.15
C VAL A 151 -3.27 -15.28 6.44
N SER A 152 -3.74 -15.58 7.64
CA SER A 152 -4.07 -16.93 8.10
C SER A 152 -5.51 -17.30 7.75
N LYS A 153 -5.85 -18.60 7.87
CA LYS A 153 -7.21 -19.11 7.59
C LYS A 153 -8.32 -18.47 8.40
N ASN A 154 -8.02 -18.02 9.62
CA ASN A 154 -8.98 -17.36 10.51
C ASN A 154 -9.03 -15.82 10.30
N GLY A 155 -8.36 -15.30 9.27
CA GLY A 155 -8.39 -13.88 8.93
C GLY A 155 -7.40 -13.01 9.71
N ASN A 156 -6.60 -13.59 10.61
CA ASN A 156 -5.52 -12.85 11.23
C ASN A 156 -4.44 -12.56 10.19
N PHE A 157 -3.92 -11.34 10.20
CA PHE A 157 -2.87 -10.95 9.25
C PHE A 157 -1.61 -10.49 9.96
N THR A 158 -0.47 -10.81 9.36
CA THR A 158 0.85 -10.40 9.86
C THR A 158 1.54 -9.54 8.82
N ILE A 159 2.06 -8.40 9.25
CA ILE A 159 2.85 -7.50 8.43
C ILE A 159 4.31 -7.49 8.86
N VAL A 160 5.19 -7.23 7.90
CA VAL A 160 6.64 -7.09 8.11
C VAL A 160 7.01 -5.63 7.96
N ASP A 161 7.54 -5.04 9.02
CA ASP A 161 8.16 -3.72 8.98
C ASP A 161 9.68 -3.89 8.91
N GLU A 162 10.24 -3.69 7.72
CA GLU A 162 11.67 -3.83 7.48
C GLU A 162 12.48 -2.79 8.26
N LEU A 163 11.99 -1.55 8.31
CA LEU A 163 12.71 -0.45 8.98
C LEU A 163 12.85 -0.70 10.48
N ARG A 164 11.84 -1.32 11.11
CA ARG A 164 11.84 -1.67 12.52
C ARG A 164 12.38 -3.06 12.80
N GLY A 165 12.59 -3.88 11.77
CA GLY A 165 13.00 -5.27 11.91
C GLY A 165 12.00 -6.12 12.70
N ARG A 166 10.69 -5.89 12.53
CA ARG A 166 9.63 -6.49 13.33
C ARG A 166 8.49 -7.07 12.50
N LEU A 167 7.78 -8.00 13.14
CA LEU A 167 6.52 -8.57 12.68
C LEU A 167 5.41 -8.08 13.61
N PHE A 168 4.30 -7.64 13.02
CA PHE A 168 3.10 -7.27 13.74
C PHE A 168 1.95 -8.14 13.28
N THR A 169 1.28 -8.81 14.21
CA THR A 169 0.11 -9.65 13.92
C THR A 169 -1.14 -9.01 14.48
N TYR A 170 -2.19 -9.03 13.68
CA TYR A 170 -3.49 -8.44 13.98
C TYR A 170 -4.60 -9.44 13.73
N ASP A 171 -5.70 -9.31 14.47
CA ASP A 171 -6.93 -10.00 14.15
C ASP A 171 -7.66 -9.34 12.97
N ASN A 172 -8.76 -9.95 12.52
CA ASN A 172 -9.57 -9.43 11.42
C ASN A 172 -10.32 -8.12 11.77
N GLU A 173 -10.35 -7.72 13.03
CA GLU A 173 -10.88 -6.45 13.51
C GLU A 173 -9.82 -5.34 13.54
N GLY A 174 -8.55 -5.66 13.26
CA GLY A 174 -7.43 -4.74 13.30
C GLY A 174 -6.86 -4.48 14.71
N ASN A 175 -7.11 -5.37 15.66
CA ASN A 175 -6.47 -5.32 16.97
C ASN A 175 -5.18 -6.12 16.94
N ILE A 176 -4.15 -5.60 17.60
CA ILE A 176 -2.86 -6.33 17.74
C ILE A 176 -3.03 -7.54 18.66
N ILE A 177 -2.37 -8.66 18.32
CA ILE A 177 -2.40 -9.93 19.07
C ILE A 177 -0.99 -10.50 19.29
#